data_6941393ec46fcc383bfeca8816222603
#
_entry.id   6941393ec46fcc383bfeca8816222603
#
_cell.length_a   1.000
_cell.length_b   1.000
_cell.length_c   1.000
_cell.angle_alpha   90.00
_cell.angle_beta   90.00
_cell.angle_gamma   90.00
#
_symmetry.space_group_name_H-M   'P 1'
#
loop_
_entity.id
_entity.type
_entity.pdbx_description
1 polymer ?
#
loop_
_entity_poly.entity_id
_entity_poly.type
_entity_poly.pdbx_seq_one_letter_code
_entity_poly.pdbx_strand_id
1 'polypeptide(L)'
;MSSLRAIDTNVLVYAEIRSSPHHRVALEILTELVEGNDYWALPWPCVYEFLRVVTHPRVFSPPVPTALALEDLGRILASPTLVLLAETDRHAEILQRMVRESGVTGNLLHDAHIAALCVEHGVSEIVTGDRDFARFPLPISNPFA
;
A
#
# COMPACT_ATOMS: atom_id res chain seq x y z
N MET A 1 -0.31 20.88 -11.50
CA MET A 1 -0.75 19.48 -11.52
C MET A 1 -0.66 18.90 -10.14
N SER A 2 -1.73 18.28 -9.70
CA SER A 2 -1.70 17.55 -8.44
C SER A 2 -0.93 16.23 -8.61
N SER A 3 -0.14 15.86 -7.63
CA SER A 3 0.53 14.57 -7.60
C SER A 3 -0.35 13.58 -6.82
N LEU A 4 -0.37 12.33 -7.25
CA LEU A 4 -1.09 11.26 -6.57
C LEU A 4 -0.08 10.32 -5.92
N ARG A 5 -0.07 10.28 -4.60
CA ARG A 5 0.77 9.37 -3.84
C ARG A 5 -0.01 8.14 -3.43
N ALA A 6 0.58 6.97 -3.59
CA ALA A 6 0.02 5.73 -3.09
C ALA A 6 0.75 5.31 -1.82
N ILE A 7 0.07 4.57 -0.97
CA ILE A 7 0.70 3.93 0.19
C ILE A 7 0.71 2.42 0.01
N ASP A 8 1.78 1.80 0.46
CA ASP A 8 1.95 0.35 0.45
C ASP A 8 1.39 -0.26 1.74
N THR A 9 1.22 -1.57 1.73
CA THR A 9 0.69 -2.36 2.83
C THR A 9 1.37 -2.09 4.16
N ASN A 10 2.71 -1.96 4.18
CA ASN A 10 3.44 -1.79 5.44
C ASN A 10 3.04 -0.51 6.19
N VAL A 11 2.66 0.54 5.49
CA VAL A 11 2.18 1.77 6.14
C VAL A 11 0.90 1.48 6.93
N LEU A 12 -0.05 0.74 6.33
CA LEU A 12 -1.29 0.35 6.99
C LEU A 12 -1.02 -0.57 8.19
N VAL A 13 -0.14 -1.54 8.02
CA VAL A 13 0.21 -2.51 9.07
C VAL A 13 0.84 -1.80 10.26
N TYR A 14 1.84 -0.94 10.02
CA TYR A 14 2.49 -0.21 11.09
C TYR A 14 1.54 0.75 11.81
N ALA A 15 0.61 1.36 11.08
CA ALA A 15 -0.40 2.23 11.69
C ALA A 15 -1.38 1.44 12.58
N GLU A 16 -1.62 0.16 12.28
CA GLU A 16 -2.51 -0.69 13.05
C GLU A 16 -1.83 -1.30 14.29
N ILE A 17 -0.57 -1.65 14.19
CA ILE A 17 0.17 -2.39 15.24
C ILE A 17 0.91 -1.41 16.15
N ARG A 18 0.34 -1.16 17.33
CA ARG A 18 0.88 -0.18 18.28
C ARG A 18 2.29 -0.50 18.77
N SER A 19 2.66 -1.77 18.80
CA SER A 19 3.99 -2.23 19.24
C SER A 19 5.07 -2.07 18.16
N SER A 20 4.70 -1.72 16.94
CA SER A 20 5.66 -1.49 15.87
C SER A 20 6.53 -0.27 16.18
N PRO A 21 7.86 -0.36 15.97
CA PRO A 21 8.73 0.81 16.11
C PRO A 21 8.41 1.93 15.08
N HIS A 22 7.65 1.59 14.04
CA HIS A 22 7.24 2.53 13.01
C HIS A 22 5.80 3.03 13.16
N HIS A 23 5.14 2.62 14.25
CA HIS A 23 3.71 2.93 14.46
C HIS A 23 3.42 4.42 14.40
N ARG A 24 4.17 5.23 15.13
CA ARG A 24 3.89 6.67 15.21
C ARG A 24 4.03 7.35 13.85
N VAL A 25 5.10 7.06 13.13
CA VAL A 25 5.35 7.65 11.81
C VAL A 25 4.25 7.25 10.83
N ALA A 26 3.91 5.96 10.79
CA ALA A 26 2.86 5.45 9.90
C ALA A 26 1.50 6.04 10.22
N LEU A 27 1.16 6.15 11.51
CA LEU A 27 -0.13 6.71 11.93
C LEU A 27 -0.22 8.20 11.57
N GLU A 28 0.85 8.97 11.74
CA GLU A 28 0.89 10.37 11.34
C GLU A 28 0.65 10.53 9.84
N ILE A 29 1.32 9.73 9.03
CA ILE A 29 1.16 9.76 7.56
C ILE A 29 -0.28 9.46 7.18
N LEU A 30 -0.83 8.37 7.72
CA LEU A 30 -2.17 7.93 7.38
C LEU A 30 -3.21 8.97 7.83
N THR A 31 -3.05 9.54 9.01
CA THR A 31 -3.95 10.57 9.53
C THR A 31 -3.94 11.80 8.64
N GLU A 32 -2.76 12.26 8.22
CA GLU A 32 -2.64 13.40 7.30
C GLU A 32 -3.34 13.15 5.98
N LEU A 33 -3.22 11.94 5.44
CA LEU A 33 -3.87 11.58 4.18
C LEU A 33 -5.39 11.52 4.32
N VAL A 34 -5.87 10.85 5.36
CA VAL A 34 -7.31 10.65 5.59
C VAL A 34 -8.01 11.98 5.90
N GLU A 35 -7.39 12.85 6.68
CA GLU A 35 -7.95 14.12 7.10
C GLU A 35 -7.62 15.28 6.15
N GLY A 36 -6.70 15.08 5.21
CA GLY A 36 -6.25 16.11 4.30
C GLY A 36 -7.20 16.36 3.13
N ASN A 37 -6.80 17.30 2.28
CA ASN A 37 -7.60 17.73 1.13
C ASN A 37 -7.09 17.19 -0.21
N ASP A 38 -5.89 16.58 -0.21
CA ASP A 38 -5.29 16.04 -1.42
C ASP A 38 -5.72 14.58 -1.62
N TYR A 39 -5.92 14.21 -2.88
CA TYR A 39 -6.18 12.81 -3.21
C TYR A 39 -4.95 11.95 -2.91
N TRP A 40 -5.19 10.74 -2.44
CA TRP A 40 -4.18 9.73 -2.19
C TRP A 40 -4.71 8.38 -2.63
N ALA A 41 -3.82 7.44 -2.90
CA ALA A 41 -4.20 6.18 -3.51
C ALA A 41 -3.83 4.98 -2.65
N LEU A 42 -4.65 3.94 -2.75
CA LEU A 42 -4.43 2.66 -2.09
C LEU A 42 -4.75 1.54 -3.07
N PRO A 43 -3.74 0.76 -3.49
CA PRO A 43 -3.99 -0.41 -4.34
C PRO A 43 -4.82 -1.46 -3.61
N TRP A 44 -5.81 -2.04 -4.28
CA TRP A 44 -6.63 -3.09 -3.70
C TRP A 44 -5.82 -4.27 -3.13
N PRO A 45 -4.74 -4.76 -3.77
CA PRO A 45 -3.90 -5.80 -3.17
C PRO A 45 -3.39 -5.45 -1.79
N CYS A 46 -3.11 -4.18 -1.52
CA CYS A 46 -2.66 -3.72 -0.20
C CYS A 46 -3.76 -3.86 0.85
N VAL A 47 -5.02 -3.68 0.48
CA VAL A 47 -6.15 -3.87 1.38
C VAL A 47 -6.24 -5.32 1.84
N TYR A 48 -6.17 -6.25 0.90
CA TYR A 48 -6.23 -7.68 1.21
C TYR A 48 -5.02 -8.12 2.04
N GLU A 49 -3.84 -7.67 1.68
CA GLU A 49 -2.63 -8.02 2.40
C GLU A 49 -2.64 -7.47 3.82
N PHE A 50 -3.11 -6.24 4.01
CA PHE A 50 -3.30 -5.67 5.35
C PHE A 50 -4.14 -6.59 6.22
N LEU A 51 -5.33 -6.97 5.74
CA LEU A 51 -6.23 -7.84 6.50
C LEU A 51 -5.58 -9.18 6.81
N ARG A 52 -4.90 -9.78 5.82
CA ARG A 52 -4.23 -11.06 5.99
C ARG A 52 -3.12 -11.01 7.03
N VAL A 53 -2.30 -9.97 6.99
CA VAL A 53 -1.11 -9.85 7.84
C VAL A 53 -1.50 -9.55 9.28
N VAL A 54 -2.36 -8.55 9.53
CA VAL A 54 -2.66 -8.13 10.92
C VAL A 54 -3.50 -9.16 11.67
N THR A 55 -4.26 -9.99 10.96
CA THR A 55 -5.08 -11.04 11.58
C THR A 55 -4.36 -12.39 11.68
N HIS A 56 -3.12 -12.48 11.16
CA HIS A 56 -2.40 -13.74 11.09
C HIS A 56 -1.71 -14.06 12.41
N PRO A 57 -2.09 -15.18 13.08
CA PRO A 57 -1.54 -15.49 14.42
C PRO A 57 -0.06 -15.84 14.43
N ARG A 58 0.53 -16.17 13.26
CA ARG A 58 1.97 -16.42 13.14
C ARG A 58 2.78 -15.15 12.90
N VAL A 59 2.12 -14.06 12.52
CA VAL A 59 2.79 -12.77 12.29
C VAL A 59 2.74 -11.94 13.56
N PHE A 60 1.56 -11.86 14.17
CA PHE A 60 1.35 -11.11 15.43
C PHE A 60 0.72 -12.00 16.48
N SER A 61 1.22 -11.87 17.72
CA SER A 61 0.70 -12.62 18.85
C SER A 61 0.49 -11.66 20.03
N PRO A 62 -0.77 -11.33 20.35
CA PRO A 62 -1.98 -11.80 19.69
C PRO A 62 -2.22 -11.11 18.33
N PRO A 63 -2.94 -11.76 17.42
CA PRO A 63 -3.33 -11.11 16.16
C PRO A 63 -4.46 -10.10 16.42
N VAL A 64 -4.62 -9.16 15.51
CA VAL A 64 -5.76 -8.25 15.55
C VAL A 64 -7.02 -9.04 15.23
N PRO A 65 -8.09 -8.96 16.05
CA PRO A 65 -9.35 -9.62 15.70
C PRO A 65 -9.87 -9.11 14.34
N THR A 66 -10.34 -10.02 13.51
CA THR A 66 -10.81 -9.67 12.16
C THR A 66 -11.88 -8.57 12.18
N ALA A 67 -12.82 -8.64 13.12
CA ALA A 67 -13.87 -7.62 13.24
C ALA A 67 -13.28 -6.23 13.49
N LEU A 68 -12.25 -6.14 14.33
CA LEU A 68 -11.58 -4.86 14.61
C LEU A 68 -10.80 -4.37 13.39
N ALA A 69 -10.08 -5.27 12.73
CA ALA A 69 -9.33 -4.92 11.52
C ALA A 69 -10.27 -4.37 10.43
N LEU A 70 -11.43 -4.98 10.24
CA LEU A 70 -12.45 -4.51 9.29
C LEU A 70 -13.02 -3.16 9.69
N GLU A 71 -13.24 -2.93 10.98
CA GLU A 71 -13.76 -1.65 11.47
C GLU A 71 -12.75 -0.53 11.22
N ASP A 72 -11.47 -0.77 11.53
CA ASP A 72 -10.41 0.20 11.31
C ASP A 72 -10.18 0.47 9.82
N LEU A 73 -10.21 -0.58 9.00
CA LEU A 73 -10.14 -0.45 7.55
C LEU A 73 -11.31 0.38 7.02
N GLY A 74 -12.52 0.16 7.54
CA GLY A 74 -13.71 0.91 7.14
C GLY A 74 -13.55 2.42 7.33
N ARG A 75 -12.86 2.85 8.38
CA ARG A 75 -12.58 4.28 8.60
C ARG A 75 -11.64 4.84 7.54
N ILE A 76 -10.66 4.05 7.14
CA ILE A 76 -9.71 4.43 6.07
C ILE A 76 -10.46 4.53 4.74
N LEU A 77 -11.27 3.53 4.42
CA LEU A 77 -12.03 3.49 3.16
C LEU A 77 -13.08 4.58 3.08
N ALA A 78 -13.48 5.15 4.21
CA ALA A 78 -14.43 6.27 4.25
C ALA A 78 -13.78 7.63 3.96
N SER A 79 -12.46 7.69 3.81
CA SER A 79 -11.76 8.93 3.47
C SER A 79 -12.28 9.50 2.14
N PRO A 80 -12.76 10.75 2.12
CA PRO A 80 -13.32 11.32 0.88
C PRO A 80 -12.27 11.57 -0.20
N THR A 81 -10.99 11.57 0.15
CA THR A 81 -9.89 11.81 -0.79
C THR A 81 -9.21 10.52 -1.25
N LEU A 82 -9.64 9.37 -0.75
CA LEU A 82 -9.05 8.09 -1.13
C LEU A 82 -9.45 7.67 -2.55
N VAL A 83 -8.45 7.24 -3.32
CA VAL A 83 -8.62 6.62 -4.64
C VAL A 83 -8.14 5.18 -4.54
N LEU A 84 -9.07 4.23 -4.69
CA LEU A 84 -8.73 2.81 -4.68
C LEU A 84 -8.29 2.39 -6.08
N LEU A 85 -7.13 1.75 -6.18
CA LEU A 85 -6.55 1.37 -7.47
C LEU A 85 -6.86 -0.09 -7.78
N ALA A 86 -7.69 -0.28 -8.83
CA ALA A 86 -7.97 -1.58 -9.42
C ALA A 86 -7.32 -1.69 -10.78
N GLU A 87 -7.32 -2.90 -11.33
CA GLU A 87 -6.80 -3.15 -12.67
C GLU A 87 -7.60 -2.38 -13.72
N THR A 88 -6.87 -1.81 -14.70
CA THR A 88 -7.45 -1.12 -15.85
C THR A 88 -7.40 -2.01 -17.09
N ASP A 89 -7.96 -1.53 -18.20
CA ASP A 89 -7.88 -2.22 -19.50
C ASP A 89 -6.43 -2.41 -19.96
N ARG A 90 -5.48 -1.63 -19.42
CA ARG A 90 -4.06 -1.71 -19.75
C ARG A 90 -3.27 -2.62 -18.81
N HIS A 91 -3.94 -3.24 -17.84
CA HIS A 91 -3.24 -3.98 -16.79
C HIS A 91 -2.36 -5.11 -17.33
N ALA A 92 -2.89 -5.95 -18.23
CA ALA A 92 -2.14 -7.08 -18.77
C ALA A 92 -0.86 -6.64 -19.45
N GLU A 93 -0.91 -5.58 -20.27
CA GLU A 93 0.22 -5.02 -20.97
C GLU A 93 1.26 -4.44 -20.00
N ILE A 94 0.81 -3.65 -19.05
CA ILE A 94 1.71 -3.00 -18.08
C ILE A 94 2.34 -4.02 -17.15
N LEU A 95 1.56 -4.97 -16.65
CA LEU A 95 2.06 -6.03 -15.78
C LEU A 95 3.15 -6.85 -16.47
N GLN A 96 2.90 -7.29 -17.72
CA GLN A 96 3.87 -8.08 -18.46
C GLN A 96 5.18 -7.33 -18.68
N ARG A 97 5.11 -6.07 -19.03
CA ARG A 97 6.29 -5.21 -19.17
C ARG A 97 7.03 -5.07 -17.84
N MET A 98 6.29 -4.81 -16.77
CA MET A 98 6.85 -4.64 -15.43
C MET A 98 7.62 -5.87 -14.99
N VAL A 99 7.03 -7.06 -15.13
CA VAL A 99 7.65 -8.32 -14.74
C VAL A 99 8.87 -8.62 -15.63
N ARG A 100 8.73 -8.40 -16.93
CA ARG A 100 9.81 -8.69 -17.88
C ARG A 100 11.03 -7.80 -17.64
N GLU A 101 10.80 -6.52 -17.43
CA GLU A 101 11.91 -5.56 -17.26
C GLU A 101 12.57 -5.66 -15.89
N SER A 102 11.80 -5.98 -14.83
CA SER A 102 12.34 -6.12 -13.48
C SER A 102 12.96 -7.49 -13.20
N GLY A 103 12.54 -8.52 -13.94
CA GLY A 103 13.02 -9.89 -13.76
C GLY A 103 12.59 -10.54 -12.45
N VAL A 104 11.57 -10.02 -11.78
CA VAL A 104 11.12 -10.54 -10.49
C VAL A 104 10.46 -11.90 -10.63
N THR A 105 10.54 -12.70 -9.56
CA THR A 105 9.93 -14.02 -9.45
C THR A 105 9.35 -14.21 -8.06
N GLY A 106 8.49 -15.21 -7.91
CA GLY A 106 7.95 -15.61 -6.60
C GLY A 106 7.20 -14.49 -5.90
N ASN A 107 7.54 -14.25 -4.65
CA ASN A 107 6.84 -13.28 -3.82
C ASN A 107 6.97 -11.83 -4.32
N LEU A 108 8.01 -11.53 -5.10
CA LEU A 108 8.20 -10.19 -5.66
C LEU A 108 7.18 -9.88 -6.76
N LEU A 109 6.48 -10.89 -7.29
CA LEU A 109 5.38 -10.67 -8.23
C LEU A 109 4.22 -9.92 -7.60
N HIS A 110 4.02 -10.07 -6.28
CA HIS A 110 3.02 -9.28 -5.56
C HIS A 110 3.36 -7.79 -5.63
N ASP A 111 4.64 -7.44 -5.44
CA ASP A 111 5.11 -6.05 -5.55
C ASP A 111 4.97 -5.53 -6.98
N ALA A 112 5.24 -6.39 -7.97
CA ALA A 112 5.05 -6.03 -9.38
C ALA A 112 3.58 -5.70 -9.68
N HIS A 113 2.64 -6.44 -9.10
CA HIS A 113 1.20 -6.17 -9.22
C HIS A 113 0.87 -4.77 -8.67
N ILE A 114 1.32 -4.47 -7.46
CA ILE A 114 1.10 -3.17 -6.83
C ILE A 114 1.71 -2.05 -7.67
N ALA A 115 2.95 -2.22 -8.12
CA ALA A 115 3.64 -1.24 -8.96
C ALA A 115 2.91 -1.02 -10.28
N ALA A 116 2.39 -2.09 -10.89
CA ALA A 116 1.63 -2.00 -12.13
C ALA A 116 0.36 -1.15 -11.93
N LEU A 117 -0.39 -1.38 -10.86
CA LEU A 117 -1.57 -0.58 -10.56
C LEU A 117 -1.22 0.90 -10.38
N CYS A 118 -0.12 1.19 -9.70
CA CYS A 118 0.35 2.56 -9.54
C CYS A 118 0.67 3.21 -10.89
N VAL A 119 1.37 2.52 -11.76
CA VAL A 119 1.71 3.03 -13.10
C VAL A 119 0.46 3.24 -13.94
N GLU A 120 -0.49 2.29 -13.90
CA GLU A 120 -1.74 2.37 -14.66
C GLU A 120 -2.55 3.62 -14.31
N HIS A 121 -2.50 4.04 -13.06
CA HIS A 121 -3.29 5.18 -12.57
C HIS A 121 -2.49 6.48 -12.45
N GLY A 122 -1.26 6.51 -12.95
CA GLY A 122 -0.45 7.72 -12.95
C GLY A 122 0.02 8.17 -11.57
N VAL A 123 0.21 7.22 -10.65
CA VAL A 123 0.76 7.52 -9.32
C VAL A 123 2.15 8.11 -9.45
N SER A 124 2.42 9.21 -8.75
CA SER A 124 3.69 9.92 -8.81
C SER A 124 4.77 9.28 -7.93
N GLU A 125 4.39 8.69 -6.81
CA GLU A 125 5.30 7.96 -5.93
C GLU A 125 4.53 7.00 -5.04
N ILE A 126 5.22 5.97 -4.56
CA ILE A 126 4.69 5.07 -3.54
C ILE A 126 5.42 5.30 -2.21
N VAL A 127 4.65 5.44 -1.15
CA VAL A 127 5.17 5.54 0.22
C VAL A 127 5.28 4.13 0.78
N THR A 128 6.50 3.66 1.01
CA THR A 128 6.76 2.28 1.42
C THR A 128 8.07 2.17 2.19
N GLY A 129 8.13 1.23 3.12
CA GLY A 129 9.37 0.83 3.78
C GLY A 129 10.10 -0.29 3.04
N ASP A 130 9.55 -0.79 1.93
CA ASP A 130 10.09 -1.92 1.20
C ASP A 130 11.01 -1.47 0.07
N ARG A 131 12.30 -1.78 0.21
CA ARG A 131 13.34 -1.42 -0.79
C ARG A 131 13.17 -2.18 -2.11
N ASP A 132 12.43 -3.29 -2.11
CA ASP A 132 12.23 -4.08 -3.33
C ASP A 132 11.47 -3.30 -4.40
N PHE A 133 10.72 -2.28 -4.04
CA PHE A 133 10.03 -1.40 -5.00
C PHE A 133 11.00 -0.59 -5.87
N ALA A 134 12.26 -0.45 -5.48
CA ALA A 134 13.26 0.22 -6.30
C ALA A 134 13.53 -0.50 -7.64
N ARG A 135 13.08 -1.73 -7.79
CA ARG A 135 13.19 -2.51 -9.03
C ARG A 135 12.25 -2.03 -10.13
N PHE A 136 11.24 -1.23 -9.77
CA PHE A 136 10.18 -0.83 -10.69
C PHE A 136 10.31 0.65 -11.06
N PRO A 137 9.79 1.06 -12.24
CA PRO A 137 9.83 2.47 -12.68
C PRO A 137 8.79 3.33 -11.94
N LEU A 138 8.92 3.39 -10.63
CA LEU A 138 8.02 4.10 -9.73
C LEU A 138 8.85 4.73 -8.61
N PRO A 139 8.84 6.07 -8.47
CA PRO A 139 9.55 6.72 -7.38
C PRO A 139 9.08 6.25 -6.01
N ILE A 140 10.01 6.12 -5.08
CA ILE A 140 9.76 5.64 -3.72
C ILE A 140 9.99 6.76 -2.73
N SER A 141 9.11 6.86 -1.73
CA SER A 141 9.33 7.64 -0.52
C SER A 141 9.33 6.69 0.67
N ASN A 142 10.45 6.60 1.39
CA ASN A 142 10.57 5.73 2.55
C ASN A 142 10.65 6.55 3.83
N PRO A 143 9.54 6.72 4.58
CA PRO A 143 9.53 7.51 5.80
C PRO A 143 10.11 6.78 7.00
N PHE A 144 10.41 5.49 6.86
CA PHE A 144 10.89 4.62 7.94
C PHE A 144 12.41 4.43 7.93
N ALA A 145 13.09 5.01 6.96
CA ALA A 145 14.54 4.88 6.85
C ALA A 145 15.29 5.74 7.87
#